data_db281664a8c7e8758b2c648b8ee8a0e9
#
_entry.id   db281664a8c7e8758b2c648b8ee8a0e9
#
_cell.length_a   1.000
_cell.length_b   1.000
_cell.length_c   1.000
_cell.angle_alpha   90.00
_cell.angle_beta   90.00
_cell.angle_gamma   90.00
#
_symmetry.space_group_name_H-M   'P 1'
#
loop_
_entity.id
_entity.type
_entity.pdbx_description
1 polymer ?
#
loop_
_entity_poly.entity_id
_entity_poly.type
_entity_poly.pdbx_seq_one_letter_code
_entity_poly.pdbx_strand_id
1 'polypeptide(L)'
;NHLSLHHMARKNNSSDKDQELNELIADYETAKKENKPLYLDGDQLADIADRYALSRRFDEAQEVINYGLELHPGHTDLMVEQAYLYLDTMKLQKAKNVAECITETYETEVKLLKAEILLNEGNLDEAEKLLDSIEDKESLNTILDVSYLYMDMGYPEKALSWLTLGIEEYKEEEDFLAAMADCYRSGDHDEQAIYIYNKLIDKNPYDPSYWT
;
A
#
# COMPACT_ATOMS: atom_id res chain seq x y z
N ASN A 1 12.27 -3.36 -10.36
CA ASN A 1 11.41 -2.15 -10.48
C ASN A 1 10.20 -2.32 -9.57
N HIS A 2 10.44 -2.42 -8.26
CA HIS A 2 9.38 -2.49 -7.26
C HIS A 2 8.89 -1.09 -6.94
N LEU A 3 7.58 -0.84 -7.05
CA LEU A 3 6.86 0.11 -6.23
C LEU A 3 6.52 -0.62 -4.94
N SER A 4 6.63 0.04 -3.80
CA SER A 4 6.11 -0.50 -2.54
C SER A 4 4.64 -0.85 -2.70
N LEU A 5 4.21 -1.97 -2.12
CA LEU A 5 2.82 -2.45 -2.17
C LEU A 5 1.84 -1.51 -1.50
N HIS A 6 2.30 -0.69 -0.56
CA HIS A 6 1.50 0.36 0.04
C HIS A 6 0.75 1.16 -1.02
N HIS A 7 1.44 1.54 -2.09
CA HIS A 7 0.85 2.25 -3.22
C HIS A 7 -0.03 1.38 -4.12
N MET A 8 0.08 0.06 -4.08
CA MET A 8 -0.75 -0.84 -4.91
C MET A 8 -2.06 -1.22 -4.23
N ALA A 9 -2.07 -1.41 -2.92
CA ALA A 9 -3.25 -1.80 -2.15
C ALA A 9 -4.32 -0.69 -2.10
N ARG A 10 -3.94 0.59 -2.17
CA ARG A 10 -4.86 1.74 -2.21
C ARG A 10 -5.62 1.94 -3.53
N LYS A 11 -5.38 1.13 -4.56
CA LYS A 11 -6.04 1.26 -5.87
C LYS A 11 -7.57 1.07 -5.87
N ASN A 12 -8.15 0.55 -4.80
CA ASN A 12 -9.58 0.23 -4.70
C ASN A 12 -10.43 1.34 -4.06
N ASN A 13 -10.07 2.60 -4.27
CA ASN A 13 -10.92 3.70 -3.87
C ASN A 13 -12.13 3.85 -4.81
N SER A 14 -13.31 4.14 -4.24
CA SER A 14 -14.51 4.42 -5.01
C SER A 14 -14.25 5.56 -6.01
N SER A 15 -14.87 5.50 -7.19
CA SER A 15 -14.77 6.51 -8.27
C SER A 15 -14.91 7.96 -7.77
N ASP A 16 -15.70 8.20 -6.72
CA ASP A 16 -15.94 9.52 -6.16
C ASP A 16 -14.72 10.05 -5.38
N LYS A 17 -14.06 9.22 -4.57
CA LYS A 17 -12.84 9.61 -3.85
C LYS A 17 -11.67 9.88 -4.80
N ASP A 18 -11.56 9.11 -5.87
CA ASP A 18 -10.56 9.35 -6.91
C ASP A 18 -10.78 10.68 -7.62
N GLN A 19 -12.03 11.07 -7.85
CA GLN A 19 -12.36 12.36 -8.46
C GLN A 19 -12.02 13.50 -7.50
N GLU A 20 -12.38 13.41 -6.23
CA GLU A 20 -12.06 14.41 -5.19
C GLU A 20 -10.54 14.61 -5.07
N LEU A 21 -9.77 13.52 -5.05
CA LEU A 21 -8.30 13.58 -4.99
C LEU A 21 -7.72 14.23 -6.25
N ASN A 22 -8.24 13.93 -7.44
CA ASN A 22 -7.78 14.54 -8.69
C ASN A 22 -8.05 16.06 -8.71
N GLU A 23 -9.20 16.51 -8.20
CA GLU A 23 -9.52 17.94 -8.05
C GLU A 23 -8.55 18.61 -7.07
N LEU A 24 -8.29 17.97 -5.92
CA LEU A 24 -7.35 18.46 -4.92
C LEU A 24 -5.92 18.62 -5.48
N ILE A 25 -5.46 17.65 -6.28
CA ILE A 25 -4.16 17.71 -6.96
C ILE A 25 -4.12 18.87 -7.95
N ALA A 26 -5.18 19.07 -8.74
CA ALA A 26 -5.26 20.17 -9.70
C ALA A 26 -5.21 21.54 -9.00
N ASP A 27 -5.87 21.69 -7.87
CA ASP A 27 -5.85 22.90 -7.04
C ASP A 27 -4.45 23.13 -6.45
N TYR A 28 -3.81 22.08 -5.94
CA TYR A 28 -2.43 22.16 -5.44
C TYR A 28 -1.44 22.58 -6.54
N GLU A 29 -1.49 21.95 -7.72
CA GLU A 29 -0.62 22.30 -8.85
C GLU A 29 -0.86 23.73 -9.35
N THR A 30 -2.11 24.18 -9.34
CA THR A 30 -2.48 25.55 -9.73
C THR A 30 -1.93 26.58 -8.73
N ALA A 31 -2.15 26.34 -7.44
CA ALA A 31 -1.65 27.21 -6.38
C ALA A 31 -0.11 27.32 -6.42
N LYS A 32 0.57 26.17 -6.65
CA LYS A 32 2.02 26.11 -6.81
C LYS A 32 2.50 26.95 -8.00
N LYS A 33 1.86 26.83 -9.18
CA LYS A 33 2.22 27.60 -10.39
C LYS A 33 2.02 29.10 -10.21
N GLU A 34 0.93 29.47 -9.51
CA GLU A 34 0.58 30.86 -9.29
C GLU A 34 1.27 31.48 -8.07
N ASN A 35 2.10 30.68 -7.37
CA ASN A 35 2.74 31.05 -6.10
C ASN A 35 1.74 31.61 -5.06
N LYS A 36 0.55 31.00 -5.03
CA LYS A 36 -0.52 31.34 -4.10
C LYS A 36 -0.48 30.39 -2.89
N PRO A 37 -0.77 30.90 -1.68
CA PRO A 37 -0.90 30.02 -0.53
C PRO A 37 -2.14 29.13 -0.71
N LEU A 38 -1.99 27.82 -0.56
CA LEU A 38 -3.07 26.85 -0.40
C LEU A 38 -2.85 26.12 0.91
N TYR A 39 -3.81 26.24 1.82
CA TYR A 39 -3.75 25.52 3.07
C TYR A 39 -4.39 24.13 2.87
N LEU A 40 -3.58 23.11 3.06
CA LEU A 40 -4.02 21.71 3.07
C LEU A 40 -3.64 21.10 4.42
N ASP A 41 -4.46 20.18 4.92
CA ASP A 41 -4.11 19.41 6.10
C ASP A 41 -3.08 18.31 5.77
N GLY A 42 -2.60 17.62 6.82
CA GLY A 42 -1.56 16.62 6.65
C GLY A 42 -2.03 15.40 5.86
N ASP A 43 -3.27 14.97 6.07
CA ASP A 43 -3.86 13.82 5.36
C ASP A 43 -3.98 14.11 3.87
N GLN A 44 -4.48 15.29 3.50
CA GLN A 44 -4.59 15.71 2.10
C GLN A 44 -3.23 15.77 1.40
N LEU A 45 -2.21 16.24 2.09
CA LEU A 45 -0.84 16.28 1.54
C LEU A 45 -0.23 14.89 1.42
N ALA A 46 -0.53 13.98 2.35
CA ALA A 46 -0.12 12.57 2.25
C ALA A 46 -0.80 11.88 1.05
N ASP A 47 -2.10 12.08 0.84
CA ASP A 47 -2.83 11.53 -0.31
C ASP A 47 -2.28 12.04 -1.66
N ILE A 48 -1.90 13.31 -1.74
CA ILE A 48 -1.25 13.88 -2.94
C ILE A 48 0.12 13.23 -3.16
N ALA A 49 0.90 13.05 -2.09
CA ALA A 49 2.22 12.43 -2.16
C ALA A 49 2.14 10.98 -2.63
N ASP A 50 1.22 10.19 -2.06
CA ASP A 50 0.92 8.82 -2.49
C ASP A 50 0.58 8.76 -3.97
N ARG A 51 -0.34 9.62 -4.45
CA ARG A 51 -0.73 9.66 -5.86
C ARG A 51 0.45 10.00 -6.79
N TYR A 52 1.36 10.88 -6.40
CA TYR A 52 2.56 11.17 -7.16
C TYR A 52 3.52 9.97 -7.16
N ALA A 53 3.70 9.30 -6.03
CA ALA A 53 4.54 8.11 -5.92
C ALA A 53 4.01 6.95 -6.79
N LEU A 54 2.68 6.69 -6.75
CA LEU A 54 2.00 5.74 -7.64
C LEU A 54 2.27 6.02 -9.13
N SER A 55 2.30 7.30 -9.49
CA SER A 55 2.59 7.75 -10.85
C SER A 55 4.09 7.80 -11.17
N ARG A 56 4.96 7.34 -10.26
CA ARG A 56 6.43 7.42 -10.32
C ARG A 56 6.99 8.85 -10.43
N ARG A 57 6.22 9.82 -9.98
CA ARG A 57 6.60 11.23 -9.87
C ARG A 57 7.28 11.46 -8.53
N PHE A 58 8.39 10.77 -8.29
CA PHE A 58 9.05 10.72 -6.97
C PHE A 58 9.60 12.07 -6.51
N ASP A 59 10.03 12.92 -7.42
CA ASP A 59 10.52 14.25 -7.06
C ASP A 59 9.38 15.14 -6.56
N GLU A 60 8.22 15.09 -7.24
CA GLU A 60 7.03 15.82 -6.81
C GLU A 60 6.45 15.26 -5.51
N ALA A 61 6.45 13.95 -5.32
CA ALA A 61 6.07 13.33 -4.05
C ALA A 61 6.96 13.83 -2.90
N GLN A 62 8.28 13.87 -3.10
CA GLN A 62 9.21 14.36 -2.09
C GLN A 62 8.99 15.85 -1.78
N GLU A 63 8.68 16.68 -2.79
CA GLU A 63 8.37 18.09 -2.57
C GLU A 63 7.11 18.28 -1.71
N VAL A 64 6.03 17.53 -1.99
CA VAL A 64 4.78 17.59 -1.22
C VAL A 64 5.01 17.13 0.21
N ILE A 65 5.74 16.01 0.42
CA ILE A 65 6.07 15.51 1.75
C ILE A 65 6.88 16.55 2.53
N ASN A 66 7.90 17.15 1.93
CA ASN A 66 8.71 18.17 2.59
C ASN A 66 7.86 19.37 3.01
N TYR A 67 7.02 19.87 2.09
CA TYR A 67 6.09 20.96 2.37
C TYR A 67 5.11 20.58 3.49
N GLY A 68 4.56 19.38 3.43
CA GLY A 68 3.63 18.88 4.45
C GLY A 68 4.28 18.79 5.84
N LEU A 69 5.49 18.28 5.93
CA LEU A 69 6.21 18.13 7.20
C LEU A 69 6.72 19.49 7.76
N GLU A 70 6.90 20.51 6.91
CA GLU A 70 7.15 21.88 7.38
C GLU A 70 5.90 22.48 8.02
N LEU A 71 4.72 22.25 7.48
CA LEU A 71 3.44 22.75 8.01
C LEU A 71 2.92 21.91 9.20
N HIS A 72 3.10 20.60 9.13
CA HIS A 72 2.59 19.62 10.09
C HIS A 72 3.74 18.72 10.60
N PRO A 73 4.64 19.24 11.45
CA PRO A 73 5.78 18.48 11.95
C PRO A 73 5.33 17.22 12.71
N GLY A 74 5.88 16.08 12.33
CA GLY A 74 5.57 14.80 12.97
C GLY A 74 4.24 14.17 12.57
N HIS A 75 3.59 14.64 11.51
CA HIS A 75 2.37 14.04 11.00
C HIS A 75 2.63 12.61 10.52
N THR A 76 1.92 11.63 11.09
CA THR A 76 2.18 10.20 10.90
C THR A 76 2.10 9.79 9.43
N ASP A 77 1.01 10.11 8.73
CA ASP A 77 0.81 9.67 7.34
C ASP A 77 1.88 10.26 6.40
N LEU A 78 2.26 11.53 6.60
CA LEU A 78 3.35 12.15 5.83
C LEU A 78 4.71 11.47 6.10
N MET A 79 4.95 11.02 7.33
CA MET A 79 6.16 10.27 7.67
C MET A 79 6.12 8.86 7.10
N VAL A 80 4.95 8.22 7.07
CA VAL A 80 4.73 6.92 6.42
C VAL A 80 5.02 7.05 4.93
N GLU A 81 4.44 8.03 4.24
CA GLU A 81 4.69 8.28 2.82
C GLU A 81 6.17 8.59 2.54
N GLN A 82 6.84 9.33 3.40
CA GLN A 82 8.27 9.60 3.28
C GLN A 82 9.10 8.31 3.38
N ALA A 83 8.76 7.43 4.30
CA ALA A 83 9.47 6.16 4.46
C ALA A 83 9.24 5.24 3.26
N TYR A 84 8.00 5.12 2.76
CA TYR A 84 7.71 4.36 1.54
C TYR A 84 8.42 4.92 0.30
N LEU A 85 8.45 6.26 0.14
CA LEU A 85 9.22 6.88 -0.95
C LEU A 85 10.71 6.54 -0.87
N TYR A 86 11.26 6.41 0.34
CA TYR A 86 12.65 5.95 0.51
C TYR A 86 12.80 4.45 0.18
N LEU A 87 11.81 3.59 0.47
CA LEU A 87 11.83 2.19 0.06
C LEU A 87 11.78 2.07 -1.48
N ASP A 88 10.87 2.78 -2.14
CA ASP A 88 10.73 2.81 -3.60
C ASP A 88 11.98 3.31 -4.32
N THR A 89 12.73 4.20 -3.67
CA THR A 89 14.00 4.72 -4.19
C THR A 89 15.23 4.00 -3.64
N MET A 90 15.07 2.79 -3.08
CA MET A 90 16.13 1.91 -2.59
C MET A 90 17.01 2.53 -1.49
N LYS A 91 16.44 3.39 -0.66
CA LYS A 91 17.13 4.08 0.45
C LYS A 91 16.72 3.50 1.82
N LEU A 92 16.87 2.19 1.99
CA LEU A 92 16.39 1.44 3.15
C LEU A 92 16.76 2.08 4.50
N GLN A 93 18.01 2.53 4.66
CA GLN A 93 18.43 3.16 5.93
C GLN A 93 17.68 4.47 6.23
N LYS A 94 17.34 5.25 5.19
CA LYS A 94 16.54 6.46 5.39
C LYS A 94 15.10 6.13 5.76
N ALA A 95 14.51 5.12 5.10
CA ALA A 95 13.17 4.62 5.45
C ALA A 95 13.12 4.19 6.92
N LYS A 96 14.09 3.41 7.36
CA LYS A 96 14.20 2.96 8.75
C LYS A 96 14.30 4.12 9.73
N ASN A 97 15.17 5.09 9.47
CA ASN A 97 15.34 6.25 10.34
C ASN A 97 14.04 7.05 10.49
N VAL A 98 13.27 7.22 9.41
CA VAL A 98 11.96 7.89 9.48
C VAL A 98 10.97 7.04 10.26
N ALA A 99 10.86 5.75 9.98
CA ALA A 99 9.92 4.85 10.66
C ALA A 99 10.19 4.74 12.18
N GLU A 100 11.45 4.87 12.62
CA GLU A 100 11.82 4.90 14.04
C GLU A 100 11.35 6.18 14.75
N CYS A 101 11.14 7.27 14.01
CA CYS A 101 10.64 8.54 14.54
C CYS A 101 9.10 8.60 14.66
N ILE A 102 8.37 7.65 14.07
CA ILE A 102 6.91 7.61 14.15
C ILE A 102 6.48 7.14 15.55
N THR A 103 5.62 7.94 16.19
CA THR A 103 5.16 7.71 17.58
C THR A 103 3.90 6.85 17.66
N GLU A 104 3.05 6.87 16.63
CA GLU A 104 1.79 6.11 16.53
C GLU A 104 2.04 4.66 16.11
N THR A 105 2.80 3.93 16.92
CA THR A 105 3.28 2.57 16.60
C THR A 105 2.18 1.50 16.61
N TYR A 106 0.98 1.84 17.07
CA TYR A 106 -0.18 0.94 17.13
C TYR A 106 -0.96 0.90 15.82
N GLU A 107 -0.83 1.89 14.96
CA GLU A 107 -1.54 1.97 13.70
C GLU A 107 -1.13 0.86 12.73
N THR A 108 -2.10 0.31 12.02
CA THR A 108 -1.88 -0.81 11.08
C THR A 108 -0.89 -0.43 9.99
N GLU A 109 -1.02 0.74 9.39
CA GLU A 109 -0.10 1.24 8.36
C GLU A 109 1.35 1.36 8.85
N VAL A 110 1.53 1.85 10.08
CA VAL A 110 2.87 1.94 10.69
C VAL A 110 3.46 0.55 10.95
N LYS A 111 2.63 -0.41 11.34
CA LYS A 111 3.07 -1.81 11.52
C LYS A 111 3.44 -2.45 10.17
N LEU A 112 2.65 -2.22 9.12
CA LEU A 112 2.94 -2.67 7.77
C LEU A 112 4.27 -2.11 7.26
N LEU A 113 4.47 -0.79 7.36
CA LEU A 113 5.72 -0.13 6.99
C LEU A 113 6.93 -0.73 7.72
N LYS A 114 6.84 -0.88 9.05
CA LYS A 114 7.93 -1.45 9.85
C LYS A 114 8.18 -2.92 9.52
N ALA A 115 7.13 -3.69 9.25
CA ALA A 115 7.27 -5.07 8.80
C ALA A 115 7.96 -5.16 7.44
N GLU A 116 7.62 -4.28 6.48
CA GLU A 116 8.29 -4.23 5.18
C GLU A 116 9.79 -3.90 5.33
N ILE A 117 10.14 -2.95 6.18
CA ILE A 117 11.54 -2.65 6.49
C ILE A 117 12.26 -3.88 7.08
N LEU A 118 11.64 -4.57 8.04
CA LEU A 118 12.20 -5.78 8.65
C LEU A 118 12.39 -6.90 7.62
N LEU A 119 11.43 -7.10 6.73
CA LEU A 119 11.54 -8.10 5.65
C LEU A 119 12.66 -7.74 4.67
N ASN A 120 12.82 -6.47 4.33
CA ASN A 120 13.97 -6.00 3.52
C ASN A 120 15.33 -6.19 4.21
N GLU A 121 15.37 -6.21 5.54
CA GLU A 121 16.56 -6.54 6.34
C GLU A 121 16.77 -8.06 6.51
N GLY A 122 15.82 -8.89 6.05
CA GLY A 122 15.83 -10.34 6.23
C GLY A 122 15.37 -10.82 7.62
N ASN A 123 14.74 -9.98 8.40
CA ASN A 123 14.27 -10.24 9.76
C ASN A 123 12.82 -10.76 9.76
N LEU A 124 12.58 -11.93 9.16
CA LEU A 124 11.25 -12.52 9.00
C LEU A 124 10.53 -12.73 10.33
N ASP A 125 11.19 -13.29 11.34
CA ASP A 125 10.57 -13.62 12.64
C ASP A 125 10.05 -12.39 13.37
N GLU A 126 10.74 -11.25 13.24
CA GLU A 126 10.33 -9.98 13.86
C GLU A 126 9.19 -9.34 13.08
N ALA A 127 9.23 -9.42 11.76
CA ALA A 127 8.14 -8.95 10.90
C ALA A 127 6.85 -9.73 11.18
N GLU A 128 6.91 -11.05 11.31
CA GLU A 128 5.75 -11.89 11.66
C GLU A 128 5.13 -11.49 12.99
N LYS A 129 5.94 -11.33 14.03
CA LYS A 129 5.45 -10.90 15.35
C LYS A 129 4.76 -9.53 15.29
N LEU A 130 5.31 -8.62 14.48
CA LEU A 130 4.74 -7.29 14.32
C LEU A 130 3.40 -7.34 13.58
N LEU A 131 3.32 -8.06 12.46
CA LEU A 131 2.09 -8.24 11.69
C LEU A 131 1.04 -8.99 12.53
N ASP A 132 1.47 -10.00 13.30
CA ASP A 132 0.60 -10.71 14.24
C ASP A 132 0.04 -9.83 15.36
N SER A 133 0.64 -8.70 15.65
CA SER A 133 0.15 -7.74 16.63
C SER A 133 -0.91 -6.77 16.11
N ILE A 134 -1.25 -6.82 14.81
CA ILE A 134 -2.32 -5.99 14.23
C ILE A 134 -3.66 -6.41 14.86
N GLU A 135 -4.45 -5.45 15.32
CA GLU A 135 -5.71 -5.72 16.01
C GLU A 135 -6.81 -6.14 15.05
N ASP A 136 -6.91 -5.50 13.89
CA ASP A 136 -7.95 -5.74 12.87
C ASP A 136 -7.48 -6.73 11.79
N LYS A 137 -7.07 -7.94 12.23
CA LYS A 137 -6.54 -8.98 11.34
C LYS A 137 -7.57 -9.58 10.38
N GLU A 138 -8.84 -9.48 10.75
CA GLU A 138 -9.94 -10.12 10.01
C GLU A 138 -10.54 -9.17 8.97
N SER A 139 -10.13 -7.91 8.93
CA SER A 139 -10.60 -6.98 7.90
C SER A 139 -10.03 -7.35 6.54
N LEU A 140 -10.84 -7.19 5.48
CA LEU A 140 -10.43 -7.45 4.12
C LEU A 140 -9.16 -6.68 3.76
N ASN A 141 -9.11 -5.38 4.07
CA ASN A 141 -7.97 -4.53 3.75
C ASN A 141 -6.68 -5.05 4.40
N THR A 142 -6.71 -5.33 5.71
CA THR A 142 -5.54 -5.85 6.43
C THR A 142 -5.06 -7.19 5.85
N ILE A 143 -5.99 -8.10 5.55
CA ILE A 143 -5.66 -9.39 4.94
C ILE A 143 -4.97 -9.17 3.59
N LEU A 144 -5.51 -8.30 2.74
CA LEU A 144 -4.94 -8.01 1.43
C LEU A 144 -3.56 -7.37 1.54
N ASP A 145 -3.42 -6.33 2.37
CA ASP A 145 -2.18 -5.59 2.54
C ASP A 145 -1.03 -6.50 3.02
N VAL A 146 -1.29 -7.31 4.06
CA VAL A 146 -0.29 -8.25 4.57
C VAL A 146 0.03 -9.35 3.57
N SER A 147 -0.99 -9.85 2.86
CA SER A 147 -0.77 -10.90 1.86
C SER A 147 0.06 -10.43 0.68
N TYR A 148 -0.23 -9.24 0.16
CA TYR A 148 0.59 -8.64 -0.90
C TYR A 148 2.00 -8.34 -0.42
N LEU A 149 2.18 -7.83 0.81
CA LEU A 149 3.49 -7.62 1.38
C LEU A 149 4.33 -8.91 1.40
N TYR A 150 3.75 -10.03 1.85
CA TYR A 150 4.45 -11.30 1.84
C TYR A 150 4.73 -11.84 0.42
N MET A 151 3.80 -11.66 -0.52
CA MET A 151 4.01 -12.08 -1.92
C MET A 151 5.18 -11.33 -2.55
N ASP A 152 5.26 -10.03 -2.37
CA ASP A 152 6.34 -9.19 -2.92
C ASP A 152 7.71 -9.51 -2.31
N MET A 153 7.70 -9.87 -1.04
CA MET A 153 8.93 -10.29 -0.36
C MET A 153 9.31 -11.74 -0.66
N GLY A 154 8.52 -12.46 -1.49
CA GLY A 154 8.80 -13.83 -1.90
C GLY A 154 8.40 -14.89 -0.86
N TYR A 155 7.41 -14.61 -0.03
CA TYR A 155 6.86 -15.52 0.99
C TYR A 155 5.39 -15.92 0.71
N PRO A 156 5.07 -16.57 -0.44
CA PRO A 156 3.69 -16.87 -0.82
C PRO A 156 2.97 -17.76 0.18
N GLU A 157 3.67 -18.66 0.88
CA GLU A 157 3.09 -19.51 1.92
C GLU A 157 2.57 -18.69 3.13
N LYS A 158 3.26 -17.60 3.47
CA LYS A 158 2.83 -16.68 4.53
C LYS A 158 1.63 -15.86 4.07
N ALA A 159 1.65 -15.41 2.83
CA ALA A 159 0.51 -14.73 2.21
C ALA A 159 -0.74 -15.62 2.23
N LEU A 160 -0.60 -16.90 1.84
CA LEU A 160 -1.70 -17.85 1.85
C LEU A 160 -2.26 -18.06 3.26
N SER A 161 -1.42 -18.08 4.28
CA SER A 161 -1.85 -18.20 5.67
C SER A 161 -2.75 -17.02 6.09
N TRP A 162 -2.43 -15.81 5.68
CA TRP A 162 -3.25 -14.62 5.94
C TRP A 162 -4.56 -14.63 5.14
N LEU A 163 -4.51 -14.97 3.86
CA LEU A 163 -5.72 -15.11 3.03
C LEU A 163 -6.68 -16.17 3.62
N THR A 164 -6.15 -17.22 4.24
CA THR A 164 -6.99 -18.25 4.88
C THR A 164 -7.85 -17.68 6.01
N LEU A 165 -7.43 -16.61 6.70
CA LEU A 165 -8.23 -15.96 7.75
C LEU A 165 -9.57 -15.41 7.22
N GLY A 166 -9.57 -14.90 5.98
CA GLY A 166 -10.76 -14.27 5.37
C GLY A 166 -11.58 -15.19 4.46
N ILE A 167 -11.17 -16.46 4.26
CA ILE A 167 -11.75 -17.31 3.21
C ILE A 167 -13.25 -17.54 3.32
N GLU A 168 -13.77 -17.64 4.53
CA GLU A 168 -15.22 -17.88 4.75
C GLU A 168 -16.04 -16.61 4.52
N GLU A 169 -15.48 -15.45 4.82
CA GLU A 169 -16.16 -14.16 4.77
C GLU A 169 -16.06 -13.52 3.38
N TYR A 170 -14.87 -13.55 2.76
CA TYR A 170 -14.57 -12.79 1.55
C TYR A 170 -14.46 -13.63 0.27
N LYS A 171 -14.83 -14.90 0.29
CA LYS A 171 -14.73 -15.82 -0.86
C LYS A 171 -15.46 -15.39 -2.13
N GLU A 172 -16.35 -14.41 -2.04
CA GLU A 172 -17.08 -13.84 -3.18
C GLU A 172 -16.61 -12.43 -3.56
N GLU A 173 -15.72 -11.84 -2.77
CA GLU A 173 -15.15 -10.52 -3.07
C GLU A 173 -14.09 -10.63 -4.17
N GLU A 174 -14.20 -9.77 -5.20
CA GLU A 174 -13.30 -9.82 -6.36
C GLU A 174 -11.85 -9.60 -5.97
N ASP A 175 -11.56 -8.60 -5.13
CA ASP A 175 -10.21 -8.27 -4.68
C ASP A 175 -9.58 -9.42 -3.88
N PHE A 176 -10.37 -10.08 -3.03
CA PHE A 176 -9.91 -11.24 -2.28
C PHE A 176 -9.59 -12.43 -3.20
N LEU A 177 -10.47 -12.70 -4.17
CA LEU A 177 -10.25 -13.75 -5.16
C LEU A 177 -9.03 -13.45 -6.03
N ALA A 178 -8.82 -12.19 -6.42
CA ALA A 178 -7.64 -11.78 -7.17
C ALA A 178 -6.36 -12.01 -6.36
N ALA A 179 -6.34 -11.60 -5.09
CA ALA A 179 -5.21 -11.85 -4.20
C ALA A 179 -4.93 -13.34 -3.98
N MET A 180 -5.98 -14.17 -3.85
CA MET A 180 -5.84 -15.63 -3.78
C MET A 180 -5.21 -16.21 -5.06
N ALA A 181 -5.66 -15.76 -6.23
CA ALA A 181 -5.10 -16.21 -7.51
C ALA A 181 -3.64 -15.79 -7.68
N ASP A 182 -3.31 -14.54 -7.34
CA ASP A 182 -1.94 -14.02 -7.37
C ASP A 182 -1.03 -14.78 -6.39
N CYS A 183 -1.54 -15.11 -5.21
CA CYS A 183 -0.81 -15.88 -4.21
C CYS A 183 -0.50 -17.30 -4.72
N TYR A 184 -1.47 -17.99 -5.30
CA TYR A 184 -1.24 -19.32 -5.88
C TYR A 184 -0.25 -19.25 -7.04
N ARG A 185 -0.34 -18.26 -7.91
CA ARG A 185 0.61 -18.04 -9.00
C ARG A 185 2.03 -17.79 -8.47
N SER A 186 2.18 -16.99 -7.42
CA SER A 186 3.48 -16.70 -6.80
C SER A 186 4.11 -17.91 -6.12
N GLY A 187 3.29 -18.87 -5.69
CA GLY A 187 3.70 -20.15 -5.10
C GLY A 187 3.84 -21.30 -6.10
N ASP A 188 3.84 -21.02 -7.41
CA ASP A 188 3.89 -22.04 -8.48
C ASP A 188 2.71 -23.04 -8.46
N HIS A 189 1.56 -22.61 -7.96
CA HIS A 189 0.31 -23.39 -7.92
C HIS A 189 -0.62 -22.99 -9.07
N ASP A 190 -0.17 -23.15 -10.30
CA ASP A 190 -0.84 -22.65 -11.53
C ASP A 190 -2.28 -23.17 -11.72
N GLU A 191 -2.55 -24.41 -11.37
CA GLU A 191 -3.90 -25.00 -11.52
C GLU A 191 -4.92 -24.28 -10.65
N GLN A 192 -4.57 -23.97 -9.39
CA GLN A 192 -5.42 -23.26 -8.46
C GLN A 192 -5.59 -21.78 -8.89
N ALA A 193 -4.52 -21.15 -9.33
CA ALA A 193 -4.55 -19.79 -9.86
C ALA A 193 -5.50 -19.69 -11.08
N ILE A 194 -5.35 -20.56 -12.06
CA ILE A 194 -6.21 -20.61 -13.26
C ILE A 194 -7.68 -20.83 -12.89
N TYR A 195 -7.96 -21.72 -11.93
CA TYR A 195 -9.33 -21.97 -11.49
C TYR A 195 -9.99 -20.69 -10.93
N ILE A 196 -9.26 -19.90 -10.14
CA ILE A 196 -9.79 -18.67 -9.55
C ILE A 196 -9.89 -17.55 -10.60
N TYR A 197 -8.90 -17.39 -11.47
CA TYR A 197 -8.98 -16.42 -12.56
C TYR A 197 -10.16 -16.68 -13.48
N ASN A 198 -10.47 -17.93 -13.79
CA ASN A 198 -11.66 -18.27 -14.57
C ASN A 198 -12.96 -17.84 -13.88
N LYS A 199 -13.05 -17.98 -12.54
CA LYS A 199 -14.21 -17.46 -11.78
C LYS A 199 -14.31 -15.93 -11.86
N LEU A 200 -13.18 -15.22 -11.80
CA LEU A 200 -13.15 -13.76 -11.93
C LEU A 200 -13.55 -13.31 -13.34
N ILE A 201 -13.07 -13.99 -14.37
CA ILE A 201 -13.46 -13.74 -15.77
C ILE A 201 -14.96 -13.97 -15.96
N ASP A 202 -15.53 -15.02 -15.37
CA ASP A 202 -16.97 -15.29 -15.44
C ASP A 202 -17.80 -14.17 -14.75
N LYS A 203 -17.29 -13.60 -13.67
CA LYS A 203 -17.93 -12.47 -12.96
C LYS A 203 -17.78 -11.15 -13.72
N ASN A 204 -16.60 -10.87 -14.25
CA ASN A 204 -16.28 -9.62 -14.95
C ASN A 204 -15.46 -9.88 -16.23
N PRO A 205 -16.11 -10.28 -17.34
CA PRO A 205 -15.44 -10.69 -18.60
C PRO A 205 -14.66 -9.55 -19.28
N TYR A 206 -14.89 -8.32 -18.89
CA TYR A 206 -14.29 -7.14 -19.52
C TYR A 206 -13.08 -6.56 -18.75
N ASP A 207 -12.71 -7.14 -17.60
CA ASP A 207 -11.53 -6.72 -16.87
C ASP A 207 -10.26 -7.31 -17.51
N PRO A 208 -9.38 -6.47 -18.09
CA PRO A 208 -8.19 -6.95 -18.78
C PRO A 208 -7.15 -7.57 -17.84
N SER A 209 -7.20 -7.31 -16.54
CA SER A 209 -6.24 -7.81 -15.56
C SER A 209 -6.30 -9.33 -15.37
N TYR A 210 -7.43 -9.94 -15.68
CA TYR A 210 -7.64 -11.39 -15.56
C TYR A 210 -7.21 -12.20 -16.78
N TRP A 211 -6.79 -11.54 -17.87
CA TRP A 211 -6.45 -12.19 -19.15
C TRP A 211 -4.94 -12.35 -19.38
N THR A 212 -4.12 -11.97 -18.40
CA THR A 212 -2.65 -12.06 -18.49
C THR A 212 -2.13 -13.28 -17.76
#